data_ec9c97062c0f5573dde3d926a696e461
#
_entry.id   ec9c97062c0f5573dde3d926a696e461
#
_cell.length_a   1.000
_cell.length_b   1.000
_cell.length_c   1.000
_cell.angle_alpha   90.00
_cell.angle_beta   90.00
_cell.angle_gamma   90.00
#
_symmetry.space_group_name_H-M   'P 1'
#
loop_
_entity.id
_entity.type
_entity.pdbx_description
1 polymer ?
#
loop_
_entity_poly.entity_id
_entity_poly.type
_entity_poly.pdbx_seq_one_letter_code
_entity_poly.pdbx_strand_id
1 'polypeptide(L)'
;MDWREIGIIPLTDAAGITKNFNAQNHRGLDIGWYANKYCPVLAWQDGTLIAKGYSGQVGYWLVMEHEYEEGKRWVGYIHLYSAVSASIGSKWKMGQQIGNATRGNTGYSNGPHLHIYMTGILDKAEKFVWNSSEDPWTKHAIDPLPHLYYDKKYNTEFISPVWARPLPEHEDDYEKLYKEEKEKNKLLTVELEKAQAKLDCIRDIVTK
;
A
#
# COMPACT_ATOMS: atom_id res chain seq x y z
N MET A 1 7.32 4.64 11.56
CA MET A 1 6.93 4.76 10.13
C MET A 1 7.55 6.05 9.64
N ASP A 2 8.28 6.03 8.54
CA ASP A 2 8.82 7.25 7.94
C ASP A 2 7.64 8.04 7.32
N TRP A 3 7.55 9.36 7.55
CA TRP A 3 6.51 10.20 6.94
C TRP A 3 6.52 10.11 5.40
N ARG A 4 7.69 9.84 4.82
CA ARG A 4 7.86 9.60 3.38
C ARG A 4 7.15 8.33 2.90
N GLU A 5 6.77 7.44 3.81
CA GLU A 5 6.02 6.23 3.50
C GLU A 5 4.50 6.44 3.44
N ILE A 6 4.05 7.62 3.80
CA ILE A 6 2.63 7.99 3.83
C ILE A 6 2.18 8.38 2.43
N GLY A 7 1.05 7.84 2.01
CA GLY A 7 0.44 8.16 0.72
C GLY A 7 -1.07 8.30 0.82
N ILE A 8 -1.66 8.93 -0.18
CA ILE A 8 -3.11 9.09 -0.25
C ILE A 8 -3.80 7.79 -0.66
N ILE A 9 -5.07 7.66 -0.31
CA ILE A 9 -5.93 6.60 -0.83
C ILE A 9 -5.94 6.70 -2.37
N PRO A 10 -5.60 5.63 -3.10
CA PRO A 10 -5.40 5.69 -4.54
C PRO A 10 -6.70 5.67 -5.36
N LEU A 11 -7.81 6.11 -4.79
CA LEU A 11 -9.12 6.24 -5.45
C LEU A 11 -9.76 7.57 -5.09
N THR A 12 -10.37 8.24 -6.06
CA THR A 12 -11.14 9.47 -5.80
C THR A 12 -12.42 9.21 -5.02
N ASP A 13 -13.01 8.02 -5.17
CA ASP A 13 -14.29 7.63 -4.58
C ASP A 13 -14.13 6.27 -3.86
N ALA A 14 -13.51 6.31 -2.70
CA ALA A 14 -13.26 5.12 -1.89
C ALA A 14 -14.37 4.88 -0.88
N ALA A 15 -15.12 3.79 -1.06
CA ALA A 15 -16.21 3.40 -0.16
C ALA A 15 -15.73 2.75 1.14
N GLY A 16 -14.65 1.97 1.06
CA GLY A 16 -14.10 1.25 2.20
C GLY A 16 -13.23 0.07 1.79
N ILE A 17 -12.70 -0.61 2.80
CA ILE A 17 -11.95 -1.84 2.61
C ILE A 17 -12.93 -2.99 2.39
N THR A 18 -12.82 -3.66 1.26
CA THR A 18 -13.64 -4.84 0.94
C THR A 18 -12.92 -6.14 1.30
N LYS A 19 -11.58 -6.12 1.34
CA LYS A 19 -10.78 -7.23 1.80
C LYS A 19 -9.45 -6.76 2.37
N ASN A 20 -9.16 -7.18 3.59
CA ASN A 20 -7.93 -6.83 4.29
C ASN A 20 -6.71 -7.61 3.78
N PHE A 21 -5.54 -7.04 4.03
CA PHE A 21 -4.27 -7.73 3.84
C PHE A 21 -4.20 -9.02 4.67
N ASN A 22 -3.65 -10.06 4.05
CA ASN A 22 -3.30 -11.30 4.70
C ASN A 22 -2.04 -11.89 4.02
N ALA A 23 -0.96 -11.98 4.75
CA ALA A 23 0.34 -12.41 4.23
C ALA A 23 0.34 -13.79 3.56
N GLN A 24 -0.61 -14.67 3.89
CA GLN A 24 -0.69 -16.03 3.37
C GLN A 24 -1.52 -16.14 2.09
N ASN A 25 -2.67 -15.46 2.02
CA ASN A 25 -3.65 -15.68 0.96
C ASN A 25 -4.20 -14.42 0.28
N HIS A 26 -3.86 -13.22 0.78
CA HIS A 26 -4.26 -11.94 0.19
C HIS A 26 -3.22 -10.85 0.46
N ARG A 27 -2.12 -10.89 -0.28
CA ARG A 27 -0.96 -10.01 -0.10
C ARG A 27 -1.19 -8.61 -0.67
N GLY A 28 -2.29 -7.99 -0.28
CA GLY A 28 -2.69 -6.66 -0.70
C GLY A 28 -3.92 -6.20 0.03
N LEU A 29 -4.48 -5.09 -0.40
CA LEU A 29 -5.66 -4.47 0.16
C LEU A 29 -6.65 -4.21 -0.96
N ASP A 30 -7.90 -4.66 -0.79
CA ASP A 30 -8.97 -4.34 -1.73
C ASP A 30 -9.75 -3.13 -1.23
N ILE A 31 -9.78 -2.08 -2.05
CA ILE A 31 -10.49 -0.83 -1.78
C ILE A 31 -11.67 -0.74 -2.75
N GLY A 32 -12.88 -0.78 -2.22
CA GLY A 32 -14.12 -0.65 -3.00
C GLY A 32 -14.54 0.80 -3.19
N TRP A 33 -15.47 1.04 -4.13
CA TRP A 33 -16.15 2.33 -4.32
C TRP A 33 -17.65 2.14 -4.60
N TYR A 34 -18.43 3.20 -4.37
CA TYR A 34 -19.89 3.15 -4.57
C TYR A 34 -20.34 3.56 -5.96
N ALA A 35 -19.57 4.43 -6.60
CA ALA A 35 -20.00 5.06 -7.81
C ALA A 35 -19.99 4.17 -9.05
N ASN A 36 -20.60 4.66 -10.02
CA ASN A 36 -21.06 4.13 -11.27
C ASN A 36 -20.05 3.26 -12.03
N LYS A 37 -19.43 3.69 -13.08
CA LYS A 37 -18.77 2.79 -14.03
C LYS A 37 -17.26 2.76 -13.89
N TYR A 38 -16.68 3.88 -13.61
CA TYR A 38 -15.23 4.07 -13.51
C TYR A 38 -14.90 4.91 -12.28
N CYS A 39 -13.84 4.52 -11.57
CA CYS A 39 -13.27 5.32 -10.52
C CYS A 39 -11.83 5.70 -10.93
N PRO A 40 -11.47 6.98 -10.95
CA PRO A 40 -10.09 7.39 -11.19
C PRO A 40 -9.15 6.79 -10.15
N VAL A 41 -8.06 6.20 -10.63
CA VAL A 41 -6.97 5.66 -9.81
C VAL A 41 -5.86 6.69 -9.76
N LEU A 42 -5.42 7.02 -8.55
CA LEU A 42 -4.44 8.04 -8.27
C LEU A 42 -3.10 7.42 -7.86
N ALA A 43 -2.01 8.09 -8.17
CA ALA A 43 -0.72 7.79 -7.59
C ALA A 43 -0.78 8.03 -6.08
N TRP A 44 -0.50 7.01 -5.27
CA TRP A 44 -0.59 7.11 -3.83
C TRP A 44 0.46 8.06 -3.24
N GLN A 45 1.59 8.17 -3.92
CA GLN A 45 2.74 9.03 -3.59
C GLN A 45 3.51 9.37 -4.88
N ASP A 46 4.46 10.30 -4.81
CA ASP A 46 5.41 10.57 -5.89
C ASP A 46 6.18 9.29 -6.25
N GLY A 47 6.29 8.97 -7.54
CA GLY A 47 6.97 7.73 -7.94
C GLY A 47 7.20 7.61 -9.44
N THR A 48 7.85 6.53 -9.83
CA THR A 48 8.19 6.21 -11.22
C THR A 48 7.51 4.91 -11.65
N LEU A 49 6.87 4.89 -12.81
CA LEU A 49 6.34 3.69 -13.42
C LEU A 49 7.48 2.75 -13.84
N ILE A 50 7.57 1.58 -13.23
CA ILE A 50 8.64 0.61 -13.53
C ILE A 50 8.15 -0.62 -14.28
N ALA A 51 6.85 -0.94 -14.18
CA ALA A 51 6.27 -2.07 -14.88
C ALA A 51 4.77 -1.85 -15.11
N LYS A 52 4.23 -2.45 -16.15
CA LYS A 52 2.80 -2.51 -16.46
C LYS A 52 2.51 -3.69 -17.37
N GLY A 53 1.29 -4.17 -17.35
CA GLY A 53 0.91 -5.30 -18.19
C GLY A 53 -0.55 -5.68 -18.07
N TYR A 54 -0.84 -6.88 -18.57
CA TYR A 54 -2.14 -7.54 -18.49
C TYR A 54 -1.96 -9.02 -18.19
N SER A 55 -2.83 -9.58 -17.37
CA SER A 55 -3.01 -11.02 -17.26
C SER A 55 -4.49 -11.36 -17.08
N GLY A 56 -4.90 -12.57 -17.50
CA GLY A 56 -6.30 -13.01 -17.34
C GLY A 56 -6.74 -13.12 -15.87
N GLN A 57 -5.80 -13.23 -14.94
CA GLN A 57 -6.09 -13.35 -13.52
C GLN A 57 -6.32 -11.99 -12.83
N VAL A 58 -5.49 -11.00 -13.14
CA VAL A 58 -5.50 -9.71 -12.44
C VAL A 58 -5.96 -8.53 -13.30
N GLY A 59 -6.25 -8.77 -14.59
CA GLY A 59 -6.59 -7.70 -15.53
C GLY A 59 -5.40 -6.83 -15.88
N TYR A 60 -5.62 -5.56 -16.19
CA TYR A 60 -4.54 -4.59 -16.35
C TYR A 60 -3.98 -4.20 -15.00
N TRP A 61 -2.66 -3.99 -14.97
CA TRP A 61 -1.92 -3.64 -13.77
C TRP A 61 -0.75 -2.72 -14.09
N LEU A 62 -0.27 -2.02 -13.08
CA LEU A 62 0.97 -1.26 -13.11
C LEU A 62 1.68 -1.35 -11.76
N VAL A 63 2.98 -1.04 -11.77
CA VAL A 63 3.82 -0.94 -10.57
C VAL A 63 4.56 0.38 -10.58
N MET A 64 4.48 1.10 -9.49
CA MET A 64 5.25 2.31 -9.22
C MET A 64 6.38 2.01 -8.24
N GLU A 65 7.54 2.58 -8.50
CA GLU A 65 8.69 2.60 -7.60
C GLU A 65 8.79 3.97 -6.93
N HIS A 66 9.01 3.94 -5.62
CA HIS A 66 9.20 5.09 -4.75
C HIS A 66 10.59 5.01 -4.13
N GLU A 67 11.39 6.07 -4.32
CA GLU A 67 12.78 6.12 -3.86
C GLU A 67 12.89 6.74 -2.46
N TYR A 68 13.67 6.11 -1.60
CA TYR A 68 14.03 6.54 -0.26
C TYR A 68 15.55 6.51 -0.08
N GLU A 69 16.07 7.13 0.98
CA GLU A 69 17.50 7.06 1.31
C GLU A 69 17.95 5.63 1.59
N GLU A 70 17.12 4.89 2.33
CA GLU A 70 17.39 3.52 2.76
C GLU A 70 17.22 2.50 1.65
N GLY A 71 16.49 2.82 0.60
CA GLY A 71 16.15 1.90 -0.47
C GLY A 71 14.96 2.36 -1.27
N LYS A 72 14.15 1.43 -1.74
CA LYS A 72 12.96 1.69 -2.54
C LYS A 72 11.78 0.88 -2.07
N ARG A 73 10.58 1.33 -2.41
CA ARG A 73 9.32 0.60 -2.22
C ARG A 73 8.59 0.48 -3.55
N TRP A 74 7.93 -0.64 -3.75
CA TRP A 74 7.04 -0.83 -4.89
C TRP A 74 5.59 -0.89 -4.44
N VAL A 75 4.74 -0.21 -5.22
CA VAL A 75 3.29 -0.25 -5.08
C VAL A 75 2.68 -0.70 -6.40
N GLY A 76 1.94 -1.80 -6.36
CA GLY A 76 1.23 -2.34 -7.51
C GLY A 76 -0.26 -2.03 -7.42
N TYR A 77 -0.84 -1.69 -8.55
CA TYR A 77 -2.25 -1.38 -8.76
C TYR A 77 -2.83 -2.38 -9.74
N ILE A 78 -3.82 -3.13 -9.33
CA ILE A 78 -4.40 -4.24 -10.09
C ILE A 78 -5.89 -4.00 -10.33
N HIS A 79 -6.46 -4.70 -11.28
CA HIS A 79 -7.84 -4.58 -11.71
C HIS A 79 -8.16 -3.23 -12.38
N LEU A 80 -7.18 -2.68 -13.09
CA LEU A 80 -7.39 -1.48 -13.89
C LEU A 80 -8.29 -1.79 -15.10
N TYR A 81 -9.04 -0.79 -15.54
CA TYR A 81 -9.96 -0.91 -16.68
C TYR A 81 -9.24 -1.12 -18.01
N SER A 82 -8.12 -0.46 -18.22
CA SER A 82 -7.38 -0.47 -19.49
C SER A 82 -5.88 -0.35 -19.26
N ALA A 83 -5.13 -0.63 -20.31
CA ALA A 83 -3.70 -0.39 -20.34
C ALA A 83 -3.39 1.09 -20.06
N VAL A 84 -2.39 1.31 -19.22
CA VAL A 84 -1.86 2.65 -18.96
C VAL A 84 -1.00 3.08 -20.16
N SER A 85 -1.31 4.23 -20.74
CA SER A 85 -0.62 4.74 -21.95
C SER A 85 0.80 5.25 -21.67
N ALA A 86 1.07 5.74 -20.46
CA ALA A 86 2.39 6.26 -20.08
C ALA A 86 3.50 5.21 -20.26
N SER A 87 4.67 5.64 -20.69
CA SER A 87 5.84 4.77 -20.86
C SER A 87 6.47 4.39 -19.52
N ILE A 88 7.11 3.22 -19.45
CA ILE A 88 7.98 2.86 -18.31
C ILE A 88 9.04 3.95 -18.15
N GLY A 89 9.32 4.37 -16.92
CA GLY A 89 10.16 5.51 -16.58
C GLY A 89 9.41 6.83 -16.40
N SER A 90 8.10 6.89 -16.74
CA SER A 90 7.28 8.08 -16.46
C SER A 90 7.16 8.32 -14.97
N LYS A 91 7.28 9.59 -14.57
CA LYS A 91 7.13 10.03 -13.18
C LYS A 91 5.74 10.59 -12.94
N TRP A 92 5.15 10.25 -11.82
CA TRP A 92 3.89 10.80 -11.35
C TRP A 92 4.02 11.42 -9.97
N LYS A 93 3.25 12.46 -9.75
CA LYS A 93 3.10 13.11 -8.46
C LYS A 93 1.93 12.50 -7.69
N MET A 94 2.00 12.53 -6.37
CA MET A 94 0.92 12.14 -5.48
C MET A 94 -0.40 12.79 -5.90
N GLY A 95 -1.47 12.01 -5.98
CA GLY A 95 -2.79 12.47 -6.41
C GLY A 95 -2.97 12.64 -7.91
N GLN A 96 -1.93 12.49 -8.72
CA GLN A 96 -2.08 12.50 -10.17
C GLN A 96 -2.76 11.21 -10.64
N GLN A 97 -3.74 11.32 -11.54
CA GLN A 97 -4.43 10.17 -12.10
C GLN A 97 -3.49 9.31 -12.95
N ILE A 98 -3.42 8.02 -12.63
CA ILE A 98 -2.58 7.04 -13.30
C ILE A 98 -3.37 5.99 -14.10
N GLY A 99 -4.68 5.95 -13.90
CA GLY A 99 -5.57 5.01 -14.59
C GLY A 99 -7.00 5.15 -14.12
N ASN A 100 -7.80 4.14 -14.44
CA ASN A 100 -9.17 3.98 -13.94
C ASN A 100 -9.36 2.55 -13.46
N ALA A 101 -10.11 2.38 -12.39
CA ALA A 101 -10.67 1.10 -11.99
C ALA A 101 -12.12 0.97 -12.50
N THR A 102 -12.63 -0.24 -12.67
CA THR A 102 -13.95 -0.48 -13.23
C THR A 102 -14.72 -1.54 -12.45
N ARG A 103 -16.03 -1.59 -12.71
CA ARG A 103 -16.96 -2.54 -12.16
C ARG A 103 -16.98 -3.83 -13.00
N GLY A 104 -16.08 -4.76 -12.71
CA GLY A 104 -16.04 -6.09 -13.34
C GLY A 104 -15.14 -6.19 -14.59
N ASN A 105 -14.92 -7.42 -15.05
CA ASN A 105 -14.09 -7.83 -16.19
C ASN A 105 -12.61 -7.46 -16.13
N THR A 106 -12.06 -7.37 -14.93
CA THR A 106 -10.67 -7.02 -14.69
C THR A 106 -9.93 -8.18 -13.98
N GLY A 107 -9.97 -9.36 -14.61
CA GLY A 107 -9.44 -10.59 -14.02
C GLY A 107 -10.44 -11.28 -13.09
N TYR A 108 -9.97 -11.98 -12.06
CA TYR A 108 -10.79 -12.65 -11.04
C TYR A 108 -11.42 -11.69 -10.02
N SER A 109 -11.89 -10.54 -10.48
CA SER A 109 -12.57 -9.56 -9.62
C SER A 109 -14.06 -9.91 -9.51
N ASN A 110 -14.55 -10.12 -8.30
CA ASN A 110 -15.97 -10.41 -8.02
C ASN A 110 -16.82 -9.14 -7.81
N GLY A 111 -16.26 -7.96 -7.97
CA GLY A 111 -16.94 -6.69 -7.75
C GLY A 111 -16.04 -5.47 -7.97
N PRO A 112 -16.59 -4.26 -7.83
CA PRO A 112 -15.82 -3.04 -8.03
C PRO A 112 -14.83 -2.82 -6.88
N HIS A 113 -13.54 -3.09 -7.13
CA HIS A 113 -12.47 -2.77 -6.20
C HIS A 113 -11.16 -2.52 -6.95
N LEU A 114 -10.30 -1.71 -6.35
CA LEU A 114 -8.90 -1.62 -6.66
C LEU A 114 -8.14 -2.51 -5.68
N HIS A 115 -7.33 -3.41 -6.18
CA HIS A 115 -6.40 -4.16 -5.37
C HIS A 115 -5.03 -3.48 -5.42
N ILE A 116 -4.47 -3.13 -4.27
CA ILE A 116 -3.13 -2.58 -4.16
C ILE A 116 -2.21 -3.55 -3.41
N TYR A 117 -1.04 -3.78 -3.97
CA TYR A 117 0.09 -4.41 -3.30
C TYR A 117 1.08 -3.35 -2.82
N MET A 118 1.74 -3.64 -1.71
CA MET A 118 2.83 -2.80 -1.22
C MET A 118 3.97 -3.68 -0.70
N THR A 119 5.22 -3.29 -1.01
CA THR A 119 6.39 -3.92 -0.40
C THR A 119 6.90 -3.09 0.78
N GLY A 120 7.68 -3.72 1.67
CA GLY A 120 8.55 -3.00 2.58
C GLY A 120 9.64 -2.21 1.82
N ILE A 121 10.53 -1.58 2.56
CA ILE A 121 11.71 -0.96 1.95
C ILE A 121 12.66 -2.06 1.46
N LEU A 122 13.01 -2.00 0.19
CA LEU A 122 13.86 -2.96 -0.50
C LEU A 122 15.25 -2.37 -0.73
N ASP A 123 16.25 -3.23 -0.90
CA ASP A 123 17.56 -2.80 -1.38
C ASP A 123 17.44 -2.17 -2.78
N LYS A 124 18.17 -1.07 -3.01
CA LYS A 124 18.22 -0.40 -4.32
C LYS A 124 18.72 -1.31 -5.45
N ALA A 125 19.49 -2.35 -5.12
CA ALA A 125 19.98 -3.33 -6.08
C ALA A 125 18.92 -4.34 -6.51
N GLU A 126 17.84 -4.53 -5.74
CA GLU A 126 16.76 -5.45 -6.11
C GLU A 126 16.07 -5.01 -7.39
N LYS A 127 15.77 -6.00 -8.23
CA LYS A 127 15.05 -5.78 -9.49
C LYS A 127 13.62 -6.28 -9.37
N PHE A 128 12.70 -5.53 -9.95
CA PHE A 128 11.31 -5.99 -10.07
C PHE A 128 11.24 -7.25 -10.94
N VAL A 129 10.60 -8.30 -10.41
CA VAL A 129 10.33 -9.55 -11.11
C VAL A 129 8.87 -9.92 -10.86
N TRP A 130 8.09 -10.04 -11.93
CA TRP A 130 6.69 -10.44 -11.85
C TRP A 130 6.53 -11.96 -12.04
N ASN A 131 5.70 -12.59 -11.24
CA ASN A 131 5.34 -14.02 -11.33
C ASN A 131 6.49 -15.01 -11.16
N SER A 132 7.47 -14.74 -10.32
CA SER A 132 8.46 -15.73 -9.91
C SER A 132 8.26 -16.16 -8.46
N SER A 133 8.86 -17.29 -8.07
CA SER A 133 8.95 -17.69 -6.65
C SER A 133 9.74 -16.70 -5.80
N GLU A 134 10.48 -15.82 -6.46
CA GLU A 134 11.24 -14.71 -5.88
C GLU A 134 10.51 -13.37 -5.98
N ASP A 135 9.24 -13.40 -6.40
CA ASP A 135 8.40 -12.22 -6.49
C ASP A 135 8.44 -11.44 -5.17
N PRO A 136 8.82 -10.15 -5.21
CA PRO A 136 8.87 -9.28 -4.04
C PRO A 136 7.56 -9.21 -3.26
N TRP A 137 6.43 -9.35 -3.94
CA TRP A 137 5.11 -9.44 -3.33
C TRP A 137 4.95 -10.65 -2.40
N THR A 138 5.73 -11.69 -2.61
CA THR A 138 5.73 -12.88 -1.79
C THR A 138 6.63 -12.76 -0.57
N LYS A 139 7.82 -12.16 -0.75
CA LYS A 139 8.84 -12.04 0.30
C LYS A 139 8.68 -10.80 1.18
N HIS A 140 8.28 -9.69 0.57
CA HIS A 140 8.35 -8.35 1.18
C HIS A 140 6.99 -7.66 1.26
N ALA A 141 5.89 -8.38 0.98
CA ALA A 141 4.56 -7.81 1.07
C ALA A 141 4.27 -7.29 2.48
N ILE A 142 3.79 -6.06 2.56
CA ILE A 142 3.33 -5.45 3.80
C ILE A 142 1.87 -5.04 3.67
N ASP A 143 1.22 -4.83 4.82
CA ASP A 143 -0.14 -4.29 4.85
C ASP A 143 -0.12 -2.83 4.36
N PRO A 144 -0.83 -2.50 3.27
CA PRO A 144 -0.90 -1.12 2.80
C PRO A 144 -1.66 -0.18 3.74
N LEU A 145 -2.60 -0.69 4.52
CA LEU A 145 -3.55 0.12 5.29
C LEU A 145 -2.90 1.14 6.24
N PRO A 146 -1.85 0.79 7.01
CA PRO A 146 -1.19 1.76 7.87
C PRO A 146 -0.53 2.94 7.14
N HIS A 147 -0.29 2.80 5.83
CA HIS A 147 0.39 3.79 4.99
C HIS A 147 -0.58 4.65 4.19
N LEU A 148 -1.88 4.36 4.23
CA LEU A 148 -2.90 5.08 3.46
C LEU A 148 -3.59 6.14 4.29
N TYR A 149 -3.68 7.34 3.71
CA TYR A 149 -4.36 8.49 4.29
C TYR A 149 -5.38 9.04 3.29
N TYR A 150 -6.43 9.67 3.76
CA TYR A 150 -7.32 10.39 2.88
C TYR A 150 -6.98 11.89 2.85
N ASP A 151 -7.15 12.49 1.69
CA ASP A 151 -7.06 13.94 1.49
C ASP A 151 -8.29 14.39 0.71
N LYS A 152 -9.04 15.34 1.26
CA LYS A 152 -10.25 15.91 0.64
C LYS A 152 -9.98 16.54 -0.73
N LYS A 153 -8.75 16.95 -1.00
CA LYS A 153 -8.33 17.46 -2.31
C LYS A 153 -8.39 16.39 -3.39
N TYR A 154 -8.10 15.14 -3.04
CA TYR A 154 -7.98 14.03 -3.99
C TYR A 154 -9.11 13.02 -3.86
N ASN A 155 -9.60 12.79 -2.64
CA ASN A 155 -10.62 11.80 -2.33
C ASN A 155 -11.98 12.48 -2.16
N THR A 156 -12.62 12.86 -3.26
CA THR A 156 -13.75 13.81 -3.30
C THR A 156 -15.07 13.25 -2.77
N GLU A 157 -15.27 11.94 -2.82
CA GLU A 157 -16.50 11.27 -2.39
C GLU A 157 -16.27 10.28 -1.24
N PHE A 158 -15.36 10.60 -0.36
CA PHE A 158 -15.01 9.74 0.75
C PHE A 158 -16.11 9.75 1.81
N ILE A 159 -16.82 8.65 1.98
CA ILE A 159 -18.03 8.59 2.79
C ILE A 159 -17.77 8.20 4.25
N SER A 160 -16.63 7.59 4.57
CA SER A 160 -16.32 7.28 5.97
C SER A 160 -14.83 7.14 6.24
N PRO A 161 -14.25 8.03 7.03
CA PRO A 161 -12.83 7.98 7.40
C PRO A 161 -12.51 6.95 8.49
N VAL A 162 -13.43 6.06 8.84
CA VAL A 162 -13.25 5.14 9.97
C VAL A 162 -12.07 4.20 9.76
N TRP A 163 -11.68 3.94 8.51
CA TRP A 163 -10.61 3.00 8.16
C TRP A 163 -9.32 3.69 7.66
N ALA A 164 -9.33 5.00 7.45
CA ALA A 164 -8.15 5.73 7.03
C ALA A 164 -7.99 7.02 7.81
N ARG A 165 -6.77 7.43 8.04
CA ARG A 165 -6.44 8.67 8.75
C ARG A 165 -6.45 9.86 7.77
N PRO A 166 -6.82 11.08 8.21
CA PRO A 166 -6.66 12.27 7.38
C PRO A 166 -5.19 12.53 7.10
N LEU A 167 -4.89 12.98 5.90
CA LEU A 167 -3.56 13.47 5.58
C LEU A 167 -3.30 14.75 6.41
N PRO A 168 -2.18 14.87 7.11
CA PRO A 168 -1.83 16.09 7.83
C PRO A 168 -1.75 17.31 6.90
N GLU A 169 -2.20 18.46 7.38
CA GLU A 169 -2.29 19.69 6.56
C GLU A 169 -0.94 20.38 6.33
N HIS A 170 0.04 20.11 7.22
CA HIS A 170 1.37 20.74 7.18
C HIS A 170 2.50 19.72 7.33
N GLU A 171 3.65 20.03 6.73
CA GLU A 171 4.83 19.18 6.79
C GLU A 171 5.33 18.95 8.24
N ASP A 172 5.18 19.97 9.10
CA ASP A 172 5.49 19.90 10.53
C ASP A 172 4.61 18.87 11.28
N ASP A 173 3.36 18.68 10.84
CA ASP A 173 2.44 17.69 11.42
C ASP A 173 2.88 16.26 11.09
N TYR A 174 3.49 16.05 9.93
CA TYR A 174 4.09 14.76 9.57
C TYR A 174 5.29 14.42 10.46
N GLU A 175 6.18 15.39 10.68
CA GLU A 175 7.34 15.21 11.56
C GLU A 175 6.92 14.89 12.99
N LYS A 176 5.88 15.55 13.48
CA LYS A 176 5.32 15.30 14.80
C LYS A 176 4.73 13.90 14.90
N LEU A 177 3.87 13.51 13.97
CA LEU A 177 3.28 12.16 13.92
C LEU A 177 4.37 11.08 13.82
N TYR A 178 5.39 11.30 13.02
CA TYR A 178 6.52 10.39 12.90
C TYR A 178 7.28 10.23 14.22
N LYS A 179 7.57 11.34 14.91
CA LYS A 179 8.26 11.31 16.21
C LYS A 179 7.43 10.56 17.24
N GLU A 180 6.13 10.81 17.31
CA GLU A 180 5.21 10.15 18.24
C GLU A 180 5.14 8.64 17.97
N GLU A 181 5.03 8.22 16.70
CA GLU A 181 4.96 6.81 16.34
C GLU A 181 6.29 6.09 16.54
N LYS A 182 7.41 6.75 16.29
CA LYS A 182 8.77 6.22 16.57
C LYS A 182 8.99 5.98 18.06
N GLU A 183 8.58 6.89 18.91
CA GLU A 183 8.67 6.70 20.38
C GLU A 183 7.75 5.57 20.85
N LYS A 184 6.55 5.48 20.30
CA LYS A 184 5.62 4.39 20.60
C LYS A 184 6.18 3.02 20.20
N ASN A 185 6.78 2.92 19.01
CA ASN A 185 7.40 1.68 18.53
C ASN A 185 8.59 1.29 19.38
N LYS A 186 9.40 2.24 19.83
CA LYS A 186 10.51 2.01 20.76
C LYS A 186 10.02 1.45 22.11
N LEU A 187 8.94 2.02 22.65
CA LEU A 187 8.30 1.51 23.88
C LEU A 187 7.80 0.07 23.70
N LEU A 188 7.11 -0.21 22.59
CA LEU A 188 6.61 -1.56 22.27
C LEU A 188 7.73 -2.57 22.12
N THR A 189 8.86 -2.18 21.52
CA THR A 189 10.05 -3.05 21.42
C THR A 189 10.59 -3.41 22.79
N VAL A 190 10.72 -2.44 23.68
CA VAL A 190 11.17 -2.67 25.06
C VAL A 190 10.20 -3.58 25.85
N GLU A 191 8.89 -3.41 25.67
CA GLU A 191 7.88 -4.27 26.30
C GLU A 191 7.94 -5.70 25.75
N LEU A 192 8.15 -5.86 24.44
CA LEU A 192 8.31 -7.17 23.81
C LEU A 192 9.55 -7.90 24.32
N GLU A 193 10.68 -7.22 24.44
CA GLU A 193 11.92 -7.77 25.00
C GLU A 193 11.73 -8.23 26.46
N LYS A 194 11.03 -7.42 27.29
CA LYS A 194 10.69 -7.79 28.66
C LYS A 194 9.76 -9.01 28.72
N ALA A 195 8.78 -9.08 27.84
CA ALA A 195 7.86 -10.22 27.75
C ALA A 195 8.62 -11.49 27.34
N GLN A 196 9.50 -11.38 26.35
CA GLN A 196 10.33 -12.50 25.90
C GLN A 196 11.26 -13.01 27.02
N ALA A 197 11.91 -12.13 27.74
CA ALA A 197 12.75 -12.50 28.86
C ALA A 197 11.97 -13.23 29.97
N LYS A 198 10.73 -12.82 30.26
CA LYS A 198 9.85 -13.55 31.19
C LYS A 198 9.49 -14.94 30.69
N LEU A 199 9.19 -15.10 29.41
CA LEU A 199 8.90 -16.40 28.79
C LEU A 199 10.11 -17.34 28.86
N ASP A 200 11.30 -16.82 28.59
CA ASP A 200 12.54 -17.58 28.66
C ASP A 200 12.82 -18.06 30.11
N CYS A 201 12.60 -17.20 31.09
CA CYS A 201 12.71 -17.56 32.51
C CYS A 201 11.72 -18.66 32.91
N ILE A 202 10.46 -18.59 32.47
CA ILE A 202 9.44 -19.62 32.73
C ILE A 202 9.85 -20.95 32.08
N ARG A 203 10.32 -20.90 30.84
CA ARG A 203 10.80 -22.08 30.12
C ARG A 203 11.92 -22.79 30.88
N ASP A 204 12.89 -22.03 31.40
CA ASP A 204 14.02 -22.59 32.17
C ASP A 204 13.63 -23.21 33.51
N ILE A 205 12.50 -22.76 34.10
CA ILE A 205 11.92 -23.36 35.30
C ILE A 205 11.22 -24.69 35.01
N VAL A 206 10.48 -24.75 33.89
CA VAL A 206 9.65 -25.92 33.54
C VAL A 206 10.48 -27.06 32.94
N THR A 207 11.68 -26.77 32.43
CA THR A 207 12.57 -27.77 31.81
C THR A 207 13.63 -28.35 32.77
N LYS A 208 13.63 -27.96 34.05
CA LYS A 208 14.44 -28.54 35.12
C LYS A 208 13.60 -29.49 35.98
#